data_c41e4e05c653a0d7b688930c45f1ec65
#
_entry.id   c41e4e05c653a0d7b688930c45f1ec65
#
_cell.length_a   1.000
_cell.length_b   1.000
_cell.length_c   1.000
_cell.angle_alpha   90.00
_cell.angle_beta   90.00
_cell.angle_gamma   90.00
#
_symmetry.space_group_name_H-M   'P 1'
#
loop_
_entity.id
_entity.type
_entity.pdbx_description
1 polymer ?
#
loop_
_entity_poly.entity_id
_entity_poly.type
_entity_poly.pdbx_seq_one_letter_code
_entity_poly.pdbx_strand_id
1 'polypeptide(L)'
;MRRIFVVLPVSTEKWIKETKECVSKVISGATEVHVTNLPGAPTSIETYYDSAKAASLVVDAIVKAEMEGYNAAVIGCFEDPGLHASRELVSMPVLGIGETSIVIASILGKRIAIISTGRNSRAVYERKMIEMGLYRKLAYSCGMELPVL
;
A
#
# COMPACT_ATOMS: atom_id res chain seq x y z
N MET A 1 -5.30 -19.52 -14.77
CA MET A 1 -4.82 -19.28 -13.39
C MET A 1 -4.74 -17.77 -13.20
N ARG A 2 -5.26 -17.21 -12.11
CA ARG A 2 -5.17 -15.76 -11.83
C ARG A 2 -3.80 -15.43 -11.27
N ARG A 3 -3.23 -14.28 -11.68
CA ARG A 3 -1.91 -13.82 -11.23
C ARG A 3 -2.05 -12.45 -10.58
N ILE A 4 -1.61 -12.32 -9.34
CA ILE A 4 -1.65 -11.06 -8.57
C ILE A 4 -0.22 -10.61 -8.30
N PHE A 5 0.06 -9.35 -8.59
CA PHE A 5 1.33 -8.69 -8.33
C PHE A 5 1.25 -7.89 -7.04
N VAL A 6 2.10 -8.17 -6.07
CA VAL A 6 2.20 -7.39 -4.83
C VAL A 6 3.55 -6.69 -4.81
N VAL A 7 3.53 -5.37 -4.84
CA VAL A 7 4.73 -4.54 -4.82
C VAL A 7 4.91 -3.89 -3.44
N LEU A 8 6.06 -4.14 -2.83
CA LEU A 8 6.51 -3.45 -1.62
C LEU A 8 7.34 -2.24 -2.03
N PRO A 9 6.94 -1.00 -1.75
CA PRO A 9 7.60 0.21 -2.25
C PRO A 9 8.89 0.57 -1.50
N VAL A 10 9.68 -0.43 -1.18
CA VAL A 10 10.93 -0.34 -0.41
C VAL A 10 12.03 -1.18 -1.04
N SER A 11 13.30 -0.83 -0.79
CA SER A 11 14.44 -1.59 -1.30
C SER A 11 14.80 -2.80 -0.43
N THR A 12 14.37 -2.85 0.82
CA THR A 12 14.63 -3.98 1.72
C THR A 12 13.80 -5.21 1.36
N GLU A 13 14.37 -6.40 1.50
CA GLU A 13 13.67 -7.68 1.33
C GLU A 13 12.99 -8.18 2.60
N LYS A 14 13.18 -7.48 3.72
CA LYS A 14 12.73 -7.87 5.07
C LYS A 14 11.25 -8.32 5.11
N TRP A 15 10.41 -7.63 4.35
CA TRP A 15 8.96 -7.83 4.40
C TRP A 15 8.41 -8.86 3.39
N ILE A 16 9.24 -9.34 2.44
CA ILE A 16 8.79 -10.25 1.35
C ILE A 16 8.23 -11.56 1.93
N LYS A 17 8.98 -12.19 2.83
CA LYS A 17 8.60 -13.49 3.42
C LYS A 17 7.29 -13.36 4.20
N GLU A 18 7.21 -12.38 5.08
CA GLU A 18 6.02 -12.14 5.92
C GLU A 18 4.79 -11.81 5.07
N THR A 19 4.96 -11.00 4.02
CA THR A 19 3.87 -10.68 3.10
C THR A 19 3.40 -11.94 2.36
N LYS A 20 4.30 -12.77 1.86
CA LYS A 20 3.95 -14.06 1.22
C LYS A 20 3.19 -14.97 2.17
N GLU A 21 3.64 -15.09 3.42
CA GLU A 21 2.98 -15.90 4.45
C GLU A 21 1.58 -15.39 4.79
N CYS A 22 1.40 -14.07 4.88
CA CYS A 22 0.08 -13.46 5.11
C CYS A 22 -0.87 -13.71 3.94
N VAL A 23 -0.40 -13.48 2.72
CA VAL A 23 -1.22 -13.63 1.50
C VAL A 23 -1.59 -15.09 1.29
N SER A 24 -0.68 -16.04 1.52
CA SER A 24 -0.93 -17.48 1.36
C SER A 24 -2.09 -18.02 2.21
N LYS A 25 -2.40 -17.36 3.32
CA LYS A 25 -3.50 -17.76 4.21
C LYS A 25 -4.89 -17.44 3.67
N VAL A 26 -4.99 -16.54 2.70
CA VAL A 26 -6.27 -15.99 2.22
C VAL A 26 -6.53 -16.24 0.73
N ILE A 27 -5.52 -16.67 -0.03
CA ILE A 27 -5.68 -16.98 -1.45
C ILE A 27 -6.14 -18.41 -1.68
N SER A 28 -6.92 -18.63 -2.74
CA SER A 28 -7.28 -19.97 -3.20
C SER A 28 -6.16 -20.57 -4.08
N GLY A 29 -6.08 -21.89 -4.16
CA GLY A 29 -5.07 -22.62 -4.95
C GLY A 29 -5.09 -22.35 -6.47
N ALA A 30 -6.09 -21.63 -6.99
CA ALA A 30 -6.17 -21.19 -8.38
C ALA A 30 -5.52 -19.82 -8.64
N THR A 31 -4.91 -19.21 -7.61
CA THR A 31 -4.32 -17.87 -7.69
C THR A 31 -2.84 -17.94 -7.38
N GLU A 32 -2.01 -17.43 -8.29
CA GLU A 32 -0.58 -17.19 -8.08
C GLU A 32 -0.37 -15.78 -7.57
N VAL A 33 0.47 -15.60 -6.55
CA VAL A 33 0.83 -14.28 -6.04
C VAL A 33 2.34 -14.10 -6.09
N HIS A 34 2.77 -13.06 -6.79
CA HIS A 34 4.16 -12.63 -6.82
C HIS A 34 4.34 -11.43 -5.91
N VAL A 35 5.22 -11.56 -4.92
CA VAL A 35 5.57 -10.47 -3.99
C VAL A 35 7.00 -10.04 -4.25
N THR A 36 7.22 -8.76 -4.50
CA THR A 36 8.54 -8.18 -4.74
C THR A 36 8.72 -6.85 -4.02
N ASN A 37 9.98 -6.51 -3.75
CA ASN A 37 10.41 -5.17 -3.36
C ASN A 37 10.90 -4.39 -4.59
N LEU A 38 11.30 -3.14 -4.41
CA LEU A 38 11.77 -2.26 -5.48
C LEU A 38 13.22 -1.83 -5.23
N PRO A 39 14.21 -2.43 -5.92
CA PRO A 39 15.58 -1.91 -5.92
C PRO A 39 15.60 -0.43 -6.35
N GLY A 40 16.29 0.43 -5.60
CA GLY A 40 16.32 1.88 -5.84
C GLY A 40 15.25 2.70 -5.10
N ALA A 41 14.23 2.06 -4.54
CA ALA A 41 13.32 2.73 -3.61
C ALA A 41 14.01 3.05 -2.26
N PRO A 42 13.45 3.92 -1.42
CA PRO A 42 13.90 4.08 -0.04
C PRO A 42 13.88 2.75 0.73
N THR A 43 14.70 2.62 1.75
CA THR A 43 14.74 1.39 2.59
C THR A 43 13.44 1.21 3.37
N SER A 44 12.81 2.30 3.80
CA SER A 44 11.47 2.38 4.43
C SER A 44 10.73 3.62 3.95
N ILE A 45 9.42 3.66 4.14
CA ILE A 45 8.60 4.84 3.88
C ILE A 45 8.25 5.48 5.23
N GLU A 46 8.91 6.59 5.57
CA GLU A 46 8.74 7.30 6.83
C GLU A 46 8.35 8.77 6.63
N THR A 47 8.57 9.30 5.43
CA THR A 47 8.31 10.68 5.07
C THR A 47 7.57 10.80 3.74
N TYR A 48 6.95 11.96 3.49
CA TYR A 48 6.42 12.29 2.15
C TYR A 48 7.47 12.23 1.05
N TYR A 49 8.72 12.54 1.39
CA TYR A 49 9.82 12.45 0.44
C TYR A 49 10.08 10.99 0.02
N ASP A 50 10.09 10.07 0.98
CA ASP A 50 10.25 8.64 0.70
C ASP A 50 9.10 8.13 -0.15
N SER A 51 7.86 8.49 0.21
CA SER A 51 6.66 8.14 -0.54
C SER A 51 6.71 8.67 -1.97
N ALA A 52 7.13 9.92 -2.17
CA ALA A 52 7.28 10.53 -3.49
C ALA A 52 8.36 9.83 -4.33
N LYS A 53 9.51 9.47 -3.73
CA LYS A 53 10.56 8.72 -4.42
C LYS A 53 10.13 7.30 -4.81
N ALA A 54 9.36 6.65 -3.97
CA ALA A 54 8.87 5.31 -4.25
C ALA A 54 7.76 5.30 -5.31
N ALA A 55 6.95 6.36 -5.39
CA ALA A 55 5.76 6.40 -6.22
C ALA A 55 6.03 6.12 -7.71
N SER A 56 7.04 6.73 -8.31
CA SER A 56 7.37 6.49 -9.72
C SER A 56 7.80 5.04 -9.97
N LEU A 57 8.61 4.48 -9.07
CA LEU A 57 9.07 3.09 -9.18
C LEU A 57 7.91 2.09 -9.03
N VAL A 58 6.94 2.39 -8.17
CA VAL A 58 5.70 1.59 -8.02
C VAL A 58 4.90 1.61 -9.31
N VAL A 59 4.71 2.79 -9.90
CA VAL A 59 3.97 2.95 -11.16
C VAL A 59 4.63 2.15 -12.28
N ASP A 60 5.94 2.29 -12.46
CA ASP A 60 6.69 1.56 -13.49
C ASP A 60 6.58 0.04 -13.30
N ALA A 61 6.68 -0.44 -12.05
CA ALA A 61 6.54 -1.87 -11.74
C ALA A 61 5.13 -2.40 -12.03
N ILE A 62 4.08 -1.62 -11.74
CA ILE A 62 2.69 -2.01 -11.98
C ILE A 62 2.37 -2.01 -13.48
N VAL A 63 2.84 -1.03 -14.25
CA VAL A 63 2.72 -0.99 -15.71
C VAL A 63 3.39 -2.23 -16.32
N LYS A 64 4.60 -2.55 -15.87
CA LYS A 64 5.31 -3.75 -16.32
C LYS A 64 4.56 -5.03 -15.97
N ALA A 65 3.99 -5.12 -14.77
CA ALA A 65 3.21 -6.28 -14.34
C ALA A 65 1.97 -6.50 -15.25
N GLU A 66 1.26 -5.45 -15.65
CA GLU A 66 0.16 -5.58 -16.60
C GLU A 66 0.64 -6.13 -17.95
N MET A 67 1.77 -5.62 -18.48
CA MET A 67 2.37 -6.13 -19.72
C MET A 67 2.80 -7.60 -19.62
N GLU A 68 3.17 -8.07 -18.44
CA GLU A 68 3.52 -9.46 -18.13
C GLU A 68 2.29 -10.36 -17.89
N GLY A 69 1.06 -9.82 -18.00
CA GLY A 69 -0.19 -10.55 -17.90
C GLY A 69 -0.67 -10.82 -16.47
N TYR A 70 -0.30 -9.99 -15.51
CA TYR A 70 -0.94 -9.99 -14.19
C TYR A 70 -2.37 -9.47 -14.28
N ASN A 71 -3.26 -9.98 -13.43
CA ASN A 71 -4.68 -9.65 -13.46
C ASN A 71 -5.07 -8.57 -12.44
N ALA A 72 -4.22 -8.31 -11.46
CA ALA A 72 -4.39 -7.25 -10.47
C ALA A 72 -3.05 -6.93 -9.81
N ALA A 73 -2.94 -5.72 -9.27
CA ALA A 73 -1.80 -5.31 -8.46
C ALA A 73 -2.24 -4.84 -7.06
N VAL A 74 -1.35 -5.04 -6.07
CA VAL A 74 -1.53 -4.55 -4.70
C VAL A 74 -0.27 -3.80 -4.28
N ILE A 75 -0.43 -2.58 -3.77
CA ILE A 75 0.66 -1.80 -3.19
C ILE A 75 0.73 -2.13 -1.69
N GLY A 76 1.82 -2.77 -1.28
CA GLY A 76 2.04 -3.27 0.08
C GLY A 76 2.60 -2.21 1.03
N CYS A 77 2.02 -1.01 1.04
CA CYS A 77 2.37 0.07 1.97
C CYS A 77 1.11 0.87 2.32
N PHE A 78 0.94 1.23 3.59
CA PHE A 78 -0.27 1.92 4.07
C PHE A 78 -0.40 3.35 3.54
N GLU A 79 0.68 3.97 3.07
CA GLU A 79 0.62 5.25 2.38
C GLU A 79 0.14 5.16 0.93
N ASP A 80 0.16 3.95 0.33
CA ASP A 80 -0.24 3.69 -1.06
C ASP A 80 0.50 4.55 -2.10
N PRO A 81 1.85 4.65 -2.07
CA PRO A 81 2.58 5.50 -3.00
C PRO A 81 2.33 5.08 -4.45
N GLY A 82 1.99 6.05 -5.30
CA GLY A 82 1.73 5.82 -6.72
C GLY A 82 0.38 5.19 -7.07
N LEU A 83 -0.54 4.97 -6.10
CA LEU A 83 -1.83 4.28 -6.33
C LEU A 83 -2.66 4.95 -7.44
N HIS A 84 -2.92 6.24 -7.33
CA HIS A 84 -3.77 6.96 -8.30
C HIS A 84 -3.10 7.01 -9.67
N ALA A 85 -1.80 7.33 -9.72
CA ALA A 85 -1.05 7.37 -10.98
C ALA A 85 -1.00 5.98 -11.67
N SER A 86 -0.87 4.90 -10.90
CA SER A 86 -0.96 3.54 -11.46
C SER A 86 -2.32 3.28 -12.09
N ARG A 87 -3.41 3.65 -11.42
CA ARG A 87 -4.79 3.47 -11.92
C ARG A 87 -5.08 4.26 -13.21
N GLU A 88 -4.34 5.33 -13.47
CA GLU A 88 -4.46 6.09 -14.73
C GLU A 88 -3.79 5.37 -15.92
N LEU A 89 -2.77 4.55 -15.66
CA LEU A 89 -1.92 3.97 -16.69
C LEU A 89 -2.23 2.50 -17.00
N VAL A 90 -2.93 1.78 -16.11
CA VAL A 90 -3.26 0.38 -16.32
C VAL A 90 -4.77 0.13 -16.29
N SER A 91 -5.20 -0.92 -16.97
CA SER A 91 -6.60 -1.36 -17.00
C SER A 91 -6.91 -2.38 -15.90
N MET A 92 -5.89 -3.09 -15.40
CA MET A 92 -6.08 -4.04 -14.31
C MET A 92 -6.38 -3.33 -12.98
N PRO A 93 -7.16 -3.93 -12.07
CA PRO A 93 -7.39 -3.39 -10.74
C PRO A 93 -6.08 -3.18 -9.96
N VAL A 94 -5.92 -1.98 -9.38
CA VAL A 94 -4.82 -1.66 -8.47
C VAL A 94 -5.40 -1.30 -7.10
N LEU A 95 -4.99 -2.03 -6.08
CA LEU A 95 -5.41 -1.83 -4.69
C LEU A 95 -4.24 -1.31 -3.86
N GLY A 96 -4.52 -0.32 -3.01
CA GLY A 96 -3.63 0.11 -1.96
C GLY A 96 -4.09 -0.46 -0.62
N ILE A 97 -3.18 -1.03 0.18
CA ILE A 97 -3.58 -1.60 1.48
C ILE A 97 -4.07 -0.53 2.45
N GLY A 98 -3.58 0.70 2.36
CA GLY A 98 -4.03 1.81 3.21
C GLY A 98 -5.45 2.23 2.89
N GLU A 99 -5.75 2.55 1.61
CA GLU A 99 -7.10 2.89 1.16
C GLU A 99 -8.09 1.78 1.50
N THR A 100 -7.75 0.53 1.14
CA THR A 100 -8.62 -0.62 1.38
C THR A 100 -8.89 -0.86 2.87
N SER A 101 -7.86 -0.77 3.73
CA SER A 101 -8.02 -0.94 5.18
C SER A 101 -8.93 0.14 5.78
N ILE A 102 -8.77 1.40 5.35
CA ILE A 102 -9.61 2.52 5.81
C ILE A 102 -11.07 2.31 5.38
N VAL A 103 -11.32 1.91 4.14
CA VAL A 103 -12.67 1.61 3.66
C VAL A 103 -13.31 0.49 4.50
N ILE A 104 -12.62 -0.62 4.69
CA ILE A 104 -13.13 -1.73 5.51
C ILE A 104 -13.40 -1.27 6.95
N ALA A 105 -12.45 -0.56 7.58
CA ALA A 105 -12.66 0.00 8.92
C ALA A 105 -13.87 0.93 8.99
N SER A 106 -14.13 1.69 7.92
CA SER A 106 -15.28 2.61 7.85
C SER A 106 -16.64 1.91 7.78
N ILE A 107 -16.67 0.67 7.31
CA ILE A 107 -17.86 -0.18 7.29
C ILE A 107 -18.08 -0.83 8.66
N LEU A 108 -17.00 -1.27 9.30
CA LEU A 108 -17.04 -1.97 10.58
C LEU A 108 -17.30 -1.04 11.77
N GLY A 109 -16.85 0.23 11.70
CA GLY A 109 -16.93 1.18 12.79
C GLY A 109 -17.55 2.52 12.40
N LYS A 110 -18.24 3.16 13.38
CA LYS A 110 -18.71 4.54 13.21
C LYS A 110 -17.56 5.55 13.20
N ARG A 111 -16.53 5.28 13.96
CA ARG A 111 -15.31 6.11 14.12
C ARG A 111 -14.07 5.22 13.99
N ILE A 112 -13.01 5.77 13.40
CA ILE A 112 -11.74 5.09 13.11
C ILE A 112 -10.62 5.81 13.85
N ALA A 113 -9.73 5.07 14.49
CA ALA A 113 -8.45 5.56 14.95
C ALA A 113 -7.33 4.94 14.11
N ILE A 114 -6.32 5.75 13.73
CA ILE A 114 -5.14 5.31 13.00
C ILE A 114 -3.91 5.53 13.86
N ILE A 115 -3.21 4.44 14.16
CA ILE A 115 -1.94 4.45 14.90
C ILE A 115 -0.86 3.95 13.95
N SER A 116 0.21 4.71 13.82
CA SER A 116 1.32 4.40 12.91
C SER A 116 2.68 4.66 13.59
N THR A 117 3.75 4.32 12.91
CA THR A 117 5.11 4.45 13.43
C THR A 117 5.66 5.86 13.27
N GLY A 118 5.43 6.51 12.13
CA GLY A 118 6.07 7.76 11.74
C GLY A 118 5.58 9.00 12.51
N ARG A 119 6.48 9.94 12.77
CA ARG A 119 6.17 11.22 13.44
C ARG A 119 5.08 12.03 12.72
N ASN A 120 5.11 12.04 11.40
CA ASN A 120 4.17 12.82 10.58
C ASN A 120 2.85 12.08 10.28
N SER A 121 2.63 10.91 10.85
CA SER A 121 1.50 10.04 10.56
C SER A 121 0.14 10.75 10.69
N ARG A 122 0.01 11.66 11.66
CA ARG A 122 -1.22 12.42 11.82
C ARG A 122 -1.58 13.21 10.56
N ALA A 123 -0.65 14.03 10.06
CA ALA A 123 -0.89 14.86 8.88
C ALA A 123 -1.11 14.01 7.62
N VAL A 124 -0.36 12.90 7.48
CA VAL A 124 -0.49 11.96 6.36
C VAL A 124 -1.89 11.37 6.31
N TYR A 125 -2.38 10.82 7.42
CA TYR A 125 -3.66 10.10 7.44
C TYR A 125 -4.87 11.02 7.53
N GLU A 126 -4.76 12.20 8.16
CA GLU A 126 -5.80 13.22 8.05
C GLU A 126 -6.02 13.63 6.60
N ARG A 127 -4.95 13.89 5.84
CA ARG A 127 -5.04 14.20 4.41
C ARG A 127 -5.66 13.04 3.63
N LYS A 128 -5.19 11.82 3.82
CA LYS A 128 -5.73 10.63 3.16
C LYS A 128 -7.23 10.45 3.44
N MET A 129 -7.66 10.63 4.67
CA MET A 129 -9.07 10.56 5.04
C MET A 129 -9.91 11.68 4.41
N ILE A 130 -9.33 12.87 4.19
CA ILE A 130 -9.99 13.98 3.48
C ILE A 130 -10.15 13.63 2.00
N GLU A 131 -9.09 13.18 1.33
CA GLU A 131 -9.09 12.75 -0.07
C GLU A 131 -10.11 11.63 -0.33
N MET A 132 -10.27 10.71 0.61
CA MET A 132 -11.27 9.64 0.55
C MET A 132 -12.70 10.07 0.92
N GLY A 133 -12.93 11.32 1.35
CA GLY A 133 -14.24 11.77 1.85
C GLY A 133 -14.66 11.18 3.19
N LEU A 134 -13.74 10.57 3.92
CA LEU A 134 -13.99 9.84 5.17
C LEU A 134 -13.51 10.58 6.44
N TYR A 135 -13.08 11.83 6.32
CA TYR A 135 -12.50 12.59 7.44
C TYR A 135 -13.42 12.66 8.68
N ARG A 136 -14.74 12.76 8.47
CA ARG A 136 -15.71 12.78 9.59
C ARG A 136 -15.73 11.48 10.42
N LYS A 137 -15.22 10.38 9.86
CA LYS A 137 -15.07 9.11 10.57
C LYS A 137 -13.76 9.01 11.35
N LEU A 138 -12.79 9.88 11.10
CA LEU A 138 -11.53 9.88 11.85
C LEU A 138 -11.77 10.37 13.28
N ALA A 139 -11.57 9.50 14.26
CA ALA A 139 -11.63 9.84 15.68
C ALA A 139 -10.29 10.37 16.19
N TYR A 140 -9.20 9.73 15.73
CA TYR A 140 -7.86 10.05 16.19
C TYR A 140 -6.81 9.52 15.19
N SER A 141 -5.69 10.21 15.10
CA SER A 141 -4.53 9.77 14.34
C SER A 141 -3.26 10.17 15.08
N CYS A 142 -2.32 9.24 15.24
CA CYS A 142 -1.01 9.53 15.83
C CYS A 142 0.10 8.64 15.26
N GLY A 143 1.32 9.15 15.40
CA GLY A 143 2.55 8.37 15.22
C GLY A 143 3.18 8.04 16.57
N MET A 144 3.73 6.85 16.69
CA MET A 144 4.41 6.38 17.90
C MET A 144 5.88 6.80 17.97
N GLU A 145 6.40 7.46 16.95
CA GLU A 145 7.80 7.85 16.78
C GLU A 145 8.77 6.65 16.90
N LEU A 146 8.36 5.51 16.40
CA LEU A 146 9.17 4.30 16.31
C LEU A 146 9.79 4.18 14.92
N PRO A 147 11.05 3.71 14.80
CA PRO A 147 11.62 3.41 13.50
C PRO A 147 10.86 2.24 12.84
N VAL A 148 10.78 2.25 11.52
CA VAL A 148 10.16 1.16 10.74
C VAL A 148 11.11 -0.03 10.60
N LEU A 149 12.43 0.21 10.63
CA LEU A 149 13.50 -0.78 10.49
C LEU A 149 14.39 -0.87 11.73
#